data_e422ea96a44ebed40562600b911e806f
#
_entry.id   e422ea96a44ebed40562600b911e806f
#
_cell.length_a   1.000
_cell.length_b   1.000
_cell.length_c   1.000
_cell.angle_alpha   90.00
_cell.angle_beta   90.00
_cell.angle_gamma   90.00
#
_symmetry.space_group_name_H-M   'P 1'
#
loop_
_entity.id
_entity.type
_entity.pdbx_description
1 polymer ?
#
loop_
_entity_poly.entity_id
_entity_poly.type
_entity_poly.pdbx_seq_one_letter_code
_entity_poly.pdbx_strand_id
1 'polypeptide(L)'
;MNISQLEYLVSAIHLGSYSRAAKEQFVTPQAVSKAIRTLESELGLKLILSSGKTILPTDVGLLIAEEAEAVIHHAGRISSIASSHRLRISDEGKMKCAIASWGEGDSLIPPLVKDLLGKSGWVESLIELPNERCLSGLRLGYIDFAVLLDAPMLEGFERKFLYSVSPNLLVKSNNPLAFRDALSVHDLRTVKLALPFHAEEVCPYLKDLASDYGANLHFEMLDNSREGIGNFFLDNEDAALLAISGSAWEVLIPDVVSLPFVSQEGVRFPVSAIYSDSRSENADKLCDFITSNLKNKSD
;
A
#
# COMPACT_ATOMS: atom_id res chain seq x y z
N MET A 1 -17.82 -11.12 -22.65
CA MET A 1 -17.17 -10.63 -21.43
C MET A 1 -16.19 -11.68 -20.92
N ASN A 2 -14.95 -11.32 -20.54
CA ASN A 2 -13.95 -12.21 -19.96
C ASN A 2 -13.18 -11.49 -18.83
N ILE A 3 -12.43 -12.26 -18.04
CA ILE A 3 -11.73 -11.75 -16.84
C ILE A 3 -10.73 -10.64 -17.21
N SER A 4 -9.95 -10.81 -18.27
CA SER A 4 -8.96 -9.79 -18.66
C SER A 4 -9.61 -8.46 -19.06
N GLN A 5 -10.82 -8.46 -19.63
CA GLN A 5 -11.55 -7.22 -19.89
C GLN A 5 -11.95 -6.52 -18.58
N LEU A 6 -12.32 -7.28 -17.56
CA LEU A 6 -12.66 -6.76 -16.24
C LEU A 6 -11.39 -6.22 -15.53
N GLU A 7 -10.29 -6.97 -15.56
CA GLU A 7 -9.00 -6.53 -15.02
C GLU A 7 -8.53 -5.22 -15.65
N TYR A 8 -8.64 -5.09 -16.97
CA TYR A 8 -8.27 -3.87 -17.67
C TYR A 8 -9.20 -2.69 -17.34
N LEU A 9 -10.50 -2.94 -17.16
CA LEU A 9 -11.45 -1.91 -16.75
C LEU A 9 -11.09 -1.39 -15.35
N VAL A 10 -10.95 -2.27 -14.37
CA VAL A 10 -10.62 -1.93 -12.98
C VAL A 10 -9.30 -1.17 -12.92
N SER A 11 -8.23 -1.72 -13.51
CA SER A 11 -6.92 -1.08 -13.54
C SER A 11 -6.96 0.31 -14.23
N ALA A 12 -7.71 0.44 -15.33
CA ALA A 12 -7.83 1.71 -16.04
C ALA A 12 -8.57 2.78 -15.20
N ILE A 13 -9.61 2.39 -14.48
CA ILE A 13 -10.37 3.29 -13.59
C ILE A 13 -9.51 3.71 -12.41
N HIS A 14 -8.88 2.79 -11.70
CA HIS A 14 -8.02 3.08 -10.54
C HIS A 14 -6.85 3.98 -10.90
N LEU A 15 -6.21 3.74 -12.03
CA LEU A 15 -5.04 4.51 -12.45
C LEU A 15 -5.41 5.78 -13.25
N GLY A 16 -6.67 5.98 -13.64
CA GLY A 16 -7.13 7.11 -14.44
C GLY A 16 -6.44 7.22 -15.82
N SER A 17 -5.86 6.12 -16.34
CA SER A 17 -5.05 6.13 -17.56
C SER A 17 -4.90 4.78 -18.21
N TYR A 18 -5.22 4.67 -19.49
CA TYR A 18 -4.96 3.46 -20.28
C TYR A 18 -3.46 3.10 -20.34
N SER A 19 -2.59 4.09 -20.39
CA SER A 19 -1.15 3.84 -20.48
C SER A 19 -0.60 3.28 -19.18
N ARG A 20 -1.06 3.77 -18.02
CA ARG A 20 -0.67 3.24 -16.72
C ARG A 20 -1.24 1.85 -16.50
N ALA A 21 -2.51 1.63 -16.80
CA ALA A 21 -3.12 0.31 -16.75
C ALA A 21 -2.41 -0.70 -17.65
N ALA A 22 -2.05 -0.29 -18.86
CA ALA A 22 -1.30 -1.15 -19.79
C ALA A 22 0.08 -1.54 -19.25
N LYS A 23 0.78 -0.60 -18.63
CA LYS A 23 2.08 -0.86 -17.99
C LYS A 23 1.93 -1.84 -16.82
N GLU A 24 0.89 -1.68 -16.01
CA GLU A 24 0.59 -2.58 -14.90
C GLU A 24 0.26 -3.99 -15.37
N GLN A 25 -0.53 -4.11 -16.45
CA GLN A 25 -1.00 -5.37 -17.00
C GLN A 25 -0.03 -6.00 -18.03
N PHE A 26 1.15 -5.41 -18.24
CA PHE A 26 2.18 -5.85 -19.18
C PHE A 26 1.66 -6.00 -20.62
N VAL A 27 0.80 -5.10 -21.06
CA VAL A 27 0.19 -5.05 -22.40
C VAL A 27 0.35 -3.67 -23.04
N THR A 28 -0.14 -3.50 -24.26
CA THR A 28 -0.15 -2.19 -24.93
C THR A 28 -1.36 -1.35 -24.52
N PRO A 29 -1.27 0.00 -24.49
CA PRO A 29 -2.42 0.86 -24.23
C PRO A 29 -3.59 0.64 -25.20
N GLN A 30 -3.27 0.29 -26.44
CA GLN A 30 -4.25 -0.07 -27.47
C GLN A 30 -5.02 -1.34 -27.11
N ALA A 31 -4.35 -2.33 -26.52
CA ALA A 31 -4.99 -3.57 -26.09
C ALA A 31 -5.99 -3.30 -24.96
N VAL A 32 -5.60 -2.52 -23.95
CA VAL A 32 -6.48 -2.10 -22.84
C VAL A 32 -7.70 -1.35 -23.38
N SER A 33 -7.46 -0.30 -24.17
CA SER A 33 -8.56 0.51 -24.75
C SER A 33 -9.49 -0.32 -25.62
N LYS A 34 -8.96 -1.23 -26.45
CA LYS A 34 -9.77 -2.12 -27.30
C LYS A 34 -10.62 -3.08 -26.47
N ALA A 35 -10.03 -3.70 -25.43
CA ALA A 35 -10.72 -4.64 -24.57
C ALA A 35 -11.89 -3.99 -23.83
N ILE A 36 -11.69 -2.78 -23.31
CA ILE A 36 -12.73 -2.00 -22.62
C ILE A 36 -13.83 -1.60 -23.60
N ARG A 37 -13.49 -1.13 -24.81
CA ARG A 37 -14.51 -0.83 -25.84
C ARG A 37 -15.31 -2.06 -26.25
N THR A 38 -14.70 -3.23 -26.31
CA THR A 38 -15.41 -4.48 -26.59
C THR A 38 -16.37 -4.80 -25.45
N LEU A 39 -15.95 -4.64 -24.19
CA LEU A 39 -16.81 -4.80 -23.02
C LEU A 39 -17.99 -3.81 -23.04
N GLU A 40 -17.74 -2.52 -23.31
CA GLU A 40 -18.77 -1.49 -23.47
C GLU A 40 -19.79 -1.87 -24.57
N SER A 41 -19.29 -2.39 -25.69
CA SER A 41 -20.16 -2.83 -26.81
C SER A 41 -21.01 -4.04 -26.44
N GLU A 42 -20.46 -5.00 -25.69
CA GLU A 42 -21.21 -6.18 -25.22
C GLU A 42 -22.29 -5.81 -24.20
N LEU A 43 -21.98 -4.85 -23.30
CA LEU A 43 -22.91 -4.40 -22.27
C LEU A 43 -23.90 -3.34 -22.79
N GLY A 44 -23.63 -2.73 -23.94
CA GLY A 44 -24.43 -1.63 -24.48
C GLY A 44 -24.32 -0.33 -23.68
N LEU A 45 -23.26 -0.19 -22.87
CA LEU A 45 -23.08 0.93 -21.94
C LEU A 45 -21.71 1.57 -22.13
N LYS A 46 -21.62 2.89 -21.86
CA LYS A 46 -20.34 3.58 -21.72
C LYS A 46 -19.87 3.50 -20.28
N LEU A 47 -18.68 2.92 -20.08
CA LEU A 47 -18.08 2.73 -18.75
C LEU A 47 -17.02 3.78 -18.47
N ILE A 48 -16.34 4.27 -19.52
CA ILE A 48 -15.25 5.24 -19.42
C ILE A 48 -15.45 6.39 -20.39
N LEU A 49 -15.28 7.61 -19.88
CA LEU A 49 -15.18 8.85 -20.65
C LEU A 49 -13.70 9.20 -20.84
N SER A 50 -13.30 9.50 -22.07
CA SER A 50 -11.92 9.90 -22.39
C SER A 50 -11.84 11.41 -22.62
N SER A 51 -10.95 12.09 -21.92
CA SER A 51 -10.62 13.49 -22.12
C SER A 51 -9.12 13.64 -22.32
N GLY A 52 -8.69 13.64 -23.57
CA GLY A 52 -7.26 13.70 -23.90
C GLY A 52 -6.49 12.46 -23.42
N LYS A 53 -5.54 12.66 -22.49
CA LYS A 53 -4.73 11.59 -21.90
C LYS A 53 -5.32 10.99 -20.62
N THR A 54 -6.34 11.63 -20.04
CA THR A 54 -7.00 11.21 -18.81
C THR A 54 -8.31 10.51 -19.15
N ILE A 55 -8.67 9.53 -18.35
CA ILE A 55 -9.94 8.83 -18.42
C ILE A 55 -10.68 9.01 -17.10
N LEU A 56 -12.00 9.10 -17.18
CA LEU A 56 -12.90 9.18 -16.03
C LEU A 56 -13.94 8.07 -16.17
N PRO A 57 -14.27 7.36 -15.10
CA PRO A 57 -15.38 6.42 -15.13
C PRO A 57 -16.71 7.16 -15.24
N THR A 58 -17.71 6.52 -15.83
CA THR A 58 -19.11 6.91 -15.65
C THR A 58 -19.65 6.37 -14.34
N ASP A 59 -20.80 6.86 -13.85
CA ASP A 59 -21.42 6.33 -12.62
C ASP A 59 -21.67 4.82 -12.74
N VAL A 60 -22.17 4.38 -13.90
CA VAL A 60 -22.35 2.93 -14.15
C VAL A 60 -21.02 2.21 -14.32
N GLY A 61 -19.99 2.89 -14.80
CA GLY A 61 -18.63 2.36 -14.90
C GLY A 61 -18.02 2.07 -13.55
N LEU A 62 -18.27 2.90 -12.53
CA LEU A 62 -17.85 2.66 -11.14
C LEU A 62 -18.55 1.44 -10.56
N LEU A 63 -19.88 1.35 -10.68
CA LEU A 63 -20.65 0.20 -10.19
C LEU A 63 -20.20 -1.12 -10.84
N ILE A 64 -19.97 -1.10 -12.16
CA ILE A 64 -19.49 -2.30 -12.86
C ILE A 64 -18.05 -2.64 -12.48
N ALA A 65 -17.19 -1.66 -12.19
CA ALA A 65 -15.85 -1.91 -11.72
C ALA A 65 -15.83 -2.59 -10.34
N GLU A 66 -16.70 -2.16 -9.41
CA GLU A 66 -16.87 -2.77 -8.09
C GLU A 66 -17.30 -4.24 -8.20
N GLU A 67 -18.29 -4.55 -9.01
CA GLU A 67 -18.71 -5.93 -9.28
C GLU A 67 -17.63 -6.74 -10.01
N ALA A 68 -16.88 -6.09 -10.92
CA ALA A 68 -15.77 -6.72 -11.62
C ALA A 68 -14.64 -7.13 -10.66
N GLU A 69 -14.33 -6.34 -9.64
CA GLU A 69 -13.37 -6.70 -8.59
C GLU A 69 -13.78 -7.98 -7.86
N ALA A 70 -15.06 -8.11 -7.52
CA ALA A 70 -15.59 -9.32 -6.89
C ALA A 70 -15.41 -10.55 -7.79
N VAL A 71 -15.72 -10.43 -9.09
CA VAL A 71 -15.54 -11.52 -10.08
C VAL A 71 -14.07 -11.90 -10.22
N ILE A 72 -13.16 -10.93 -10.33
CA ILE A 72 -11.71 -11.16 -10.40
C ILE A 72 -11.22 -11.86 -9.14
N HIS A 73 -11.69 -11.42 -7.97
CA HIS A 73 -11.39 -12.06 -6.69
C HIS A 73 -11.80 -13.54 -6.68
N HIS A 74 -13.05 -13.85 -7.06
CA HIS A 74 -13.51 -15.22 -7.09
C HIS A 74 -12.76 -16.09 -8.11
N ALA A 75 -12.40 -15.54 -9.26
CA ALA A 75 -11.57 -16.23 -10.25
C ALA A 75 -10.16 -16.53 -9.71
N GLY A 76 -9.56 -15.58 -9.00
CA GLY A 76 -8.29 -15.77 -8.29
C GLY A 76 -8.38 -16.88 -7.22
N ARG A 77 -9.48 -16.92 -6.45
CA ARG A 77 -9.73 -18.01 -5.49
C ARG A 77 -9.80 -19.38 -6.15
N ILE A 78 -10.47 -19.52 -7.30
CA ILE A 78 -10.50 -20.76 -8.05
C ILE A 78 -9.09 -21.20 -8.43
N SER A 79 -8.28 -20.28 -8.94
CA SER A 79 -6.88 -20.54 -9.31
C SER A 79 -6.02 -20.90 -8.09
N SER A 80 -6.25 -20.25 -6.95
CA SER A 80 -5.57 -20.55 -5.68
C SER A 80 -5.94 -21.94 -5.17
N ILE A 81 -7.23 -22.32 -5.18
CA ILE A 81 -7.70 -23.67 -4.81
C ILE A 81 -7.07 -24.72 -5.72
N ALA A 82 -7.06 -24.48 -7.04
CA ALA A 82 -6.45 -25.39 -7.99
C ALA A 82 -4.94 -25.52 -7.78
N SER A 83 -4.26 -24.41 -7.50
CA SER A 83 -2.82 -24.39 -7.22
C SER A 83 -2.49 -25.08 -5.91
N SER A 84 -3.23 -24.80 -4.83
CA SER A 84 -3.05 -25.46 -3.54
C SER A 84 -3.29 -26.97 -3.60
N HIS A 85 -4.23 -27.41 -4.46
CA HIS A 85 -4.47 -28.82 -4.68
C HIS A 85 -3.35 -29.50 -5.51
N ARG A 86 -2.76 -28.78 -6.46
CA ARG A 86 -1.57 -29.25 -7.21
C ARG A 86 -0.31 -29.27 -6.35
N LEU A 87 -0.12 -28.26 -5.47
CA LEU A 87 1.05 -28.15 -4.60
C LEU A 87 1.04 -29.14 -3.42
N ARG A 88 -0.11 -29.76 -3.11
CA ARG A 88 -0.14 -30.97 -2.28
C ARG A 88 0.59 -32.16 -2.93
N ILE A 89 0.91 -32.06 -4.22
CA ILE A 89 1.58 -33.09 -5.01
C ILE A 89 3.04 -32.72 -5.35
N SER A 90 3.42 -31.42 -5.26
CA SER A 90 4.79 -30.97 -5.53
C SER A 90 5.14 -29.73 -4.70
N ASP A 91 6.06 -29.94 -3.75
CA ASP A 91 6.97 -28.96 -3.19
C ASP A 91 6.53 -28.09 -2.00
N GLU A 92 7.19 -28.39 -0.89
CA GLU A 92 7.77 -27.59 0.22
C GLU A 92 6.97 -26.43 0.86
N GLY A 93 5.73 -26.16 0.53
CA GLY A 93 4.92 -25.19 1.30
C GLY A 93 5.45 -23.74 1.33
N LYS A 94 6.30 -23.36 0.37
CA LYS A 94 6.81 -21.99 0.27
C LYS A 94 5.72 -21.01 -0.17
N MET A 95 5.84 -19.79 0.29
CA MET A 95 4.85 -18.72 0.08
C MET A 95 5.41 -17.60 -0.79
N LYS A 96 4.59 -17.04 -1.64
CA LYS A 96 4.85 -15.77 -2.33
C LYS A 96 4.50 -14.64 -1.40
N CYS A 97 5.51 -13.93 -0.92
CA CYS A 97 5.35 -12.90 0.08
C CYS A 97 5.45 -11.51 -0.52
N ALA A 98 4.70 -10.57 0.04
CA ALA A 98 4.84 -9.17 -0.23
C ALA A 98 5.07 -8.39 1.08
N ILE A 99 5.77 -7.28 0.98
CA ILE A 99 5.89 -6.31 2.07
C ILE A 99 5.44 -4.94 1.58
N ALA A 100 4.80 -4.21 2.48
CA ALA A 100 4.31 -2.88 2.18
C ALA A 100 5.45 -1.90 1.90
N SER A 101 5.25 -1.06 0.88
CA SER A 101 6.12 0.05 0.50
C SER A 101 5.28 1.27 0.16
N TRP A 102 5.74 2.47 0.49
CA TRP A 102 5.08 3.70 0.05
C TRP A 102 5.57 4.21 -1.29
N GLY A 103 6.62 3.63 -1.86
CA GLY A 103 7.17 4.05 -3.14
C GLY A 103 8.54 3.46 -3.44
N GLU A 104 9.20 3.95 -4.47
CA GLU A 104 10.54 3.49 -4.87
C GLU A 104 11.56 3.74 -3.75
N GLY A 105 12.03 2.66 -3.14
CA GLY A 105 13.10 2.68 -2.13
C GLY A 105 12.64 2.92 -0.69
N ASP A 106 11.35 3.16 -0.44
CA ASP A 106 10.83 3.37 0.91
C ASP A 106 9.97 2.20 1.37
N SER A 107 10.62 1.21 1.93
CA SER A 107 9.93 0.09 2.58
C SER A 107 9.35 0.54 3.92
N LEU A 108 8.04 0.41 4.10
CA LEU A 108 7.36 0.59 5.39
C LEU A 108 7.76 -0.46 6.44
N ILE A 109 8.49 -1.45 6.00
CA ILE A 109 8.87 -2.59 6.80
C ILE A 109 10.38 -2.52 7.04
N PRO A 110 10.84 -2.54 8.30
CA PRO A 110 12.27 -2.49 8.61
C PRO A 110 13.08 -3.52 7.81
N PRO A 111 14.29 -3.17 7.35
CA PRO A 111 15.17 -4.09 6.62
C PRO A 111 15.37 -5.43 7.32
N LEU A 112 15.32 -5.44 8.65
CA LEU A 112 15.39 -6.64 9.46
C LEU A 112 14.28 -7.65 9.13
N VAL A 113 13.03 -7.19 8.98
CA VAL A 113 11.89 -8.08 8.66
C VAL A 113 12.04 -8.67 7.27
N LYS A 114 12.50 -7.84 6.31
CA LYS A 114 12.81 -8.29 4.95
C LYS A 114 13.88 -9.38 4.95
N ASP A 115 14.94 -9.19 5.74
CA ASP A 115 16.03 -10.14 5.91
C ASP A 115 15.54 -11.44 6.58
N LEU A 116 14.69 -11.34 7.61
CA LEU A 116 14.07 -12.49 8.27
C LEU A 116 13.18 -13.28 7.32
N LEU A 117 12.35 -12.60 6.53
CA LEU A 117 11.52 -13.24 5.50
C LEU A 117 12.40 -14.03 4.52
N GLY A 118 13.44 -13.40 3.97
CA GLY A 118 14.36 -14.05 3.03
C GLY A 118 15.12 -15.25 3.61
N LYS A 119 15.39 -15.26 4.92
CA LYS A 119 16.13 -16.34 5.63
C LYS A 119 15.23 -17.42 6.19
N SER A 120 13.93 -17.26 6.21
CA SER A 120 12.99 -18.16 6.89
C SER A 120 12.91 -19.57 6.30
N GLY A 121 13.23 -19.73 5.01
CA GLY A 121 13.04 -20.97 4.26
C GLY A 121 11.60 -21.23 3.78
N TRP A 122 10.60 -20.47 4.29
CA TRP A 122 9.20 -20.58 3.87
C TRP A 122 8.80 -19.61 2.74
N VAL A 123 9.71 -18.77 2.28
CA VAL A 123 9.47 -17.77 1.23
C VAL A 123 10.02 -18.24 -0.09
N GLU A 124 9.14 -18.31 -1.12
CA GLU A 124 9.51 -18.58 -2.51
C GLU A 124 10.02 -17.31 -3.19
N SER A 125 9.25 -16.21 -3.01
CA SER A 125 9.57 -14.90 -3.57
C SER A 125 9.11 -13.80 -2.62
N LEU A 126 9.84 -12.69 -2.61
CA LEU A 126 9.53 -11.52 -1.80
C LEU A 126 9.54 -10.28 -2.70
N ILE A 127 8.43 -9.54 -2.70
CA ILE A 127 8.26 -8.31 -3.49
C ILE A 127 7.83 -7.16 -2.59
N GLU A 128 8.17 -5.94 -3.01
CA GLU A 128 7.74 -4.71 -2.34
C GLU A 128 6.65 -4.06 -3.17
N LEU A 129 5.50 -3.78 -2.55
CA LEU A 129 4.33 -3.20 -3.20
C LEU A 129 3.60 -2.23 -2.26
N PRO A 130 2.87 -1.24 -2.79
CA PRO A 130 1.91 -0.48 -1.99
C PRO A 130 0.88 -1.40 -1.32
N ASN A 131 0.38 -1.00 -0.15
CA ASN A 131 -0.62 -1.77 0.63
C ASN A 131 -1.77 -2.30 -0.23
N GLU A 132 -2.39 -1.43 -1.03
CA GLU A 132 -3.51 -1.81 -1.91
C GLU A 132 -3.14 -2.91 -2.91
N ARG A 133 -1.92 -2.85 -3.44
CA ARG A 133 -1.45 -3.90 -4.37
C ARG A 133 -1.15 -5.20 -3.65
N CYS A 134 -0.66 -5.14 -2.42
CA CYS A 134 -0.53 -6.32 -1.57
C CYS A 134 -1.91 -6.95 -1.31
N LEU A 135 -2.91 -6.14 -0.94
CA LEU A 135 -4.29 -6.59 -0.70
C LEU A 135 -4.94 -7.17 -1.96
N SER A 136 -4.76 -6.51 -3.09
CA SER A 136 -5.24 -7.01 -4.38
C SER A 136 -4.56 -8.32 -4.76
N GLY A 137 -3.25 -8.42 -4.55
CA GLY A 137 -2.47 -9.62 -4.81
C GLY A 137 -2.90 -10.81 -3.95
N LEU A 138 -3.22 -10.59 -2.67
CA LEU A 138 -3.80 -11.59 -1.77
C LEU A 138 -5.18 -12.05 -2.27
N ARG A 139 -6.07 -11.11 -2.61
CA ARG A 139 -7.41 -11.43 -3.14
C ARG A 139 -7.36 -12.20 -4.44
N LEU A 140 -6.42 -11.87 -5.32
CA LEU A 140 -6.22 -12.52 -6.62
C LEU A 140 -5.39 -13.82 -6.53
N GLY A 141 -4.84 -14.15 -5.36
CA GLY A 141 -4.02 -15.34 -5.16
C GLY A 141 -2.62 -15.28 -5.77
N TYR A 142 -2.13 -14.09 -6.13
CA TYR A 142 -0.73 -13.88 -6.57
C TYR A 142 0.23 -13.78 -5.40
N ILE A 143 -0.26 -13.42 -4.24
CA ILE A 143 0.46 -13.30 -2.97
C ILE A 143 -0.22 -14.24 -1.98
N ASP A 144 0.56 -15.01 -1.24
CA ASP A 144 0.08 -15.92 -0.19
C ASP A 144 0.15 -15.28 1.20
N PHE A 145 1.10 -14.34 1.39
CA PHE A 145 1.41 -13.70 2.67
C PHE A 145 1.88 -12.27 2.44
N ALA A 146 1.28 -11.32 3.13
CA ALA A 146 1.68 -9.93 3.05
C ALA A 146 1.94 -9.33 4.44
N VAL A 147 2.99 -8.52 4.56
CA VAL A 147 3.26 -7.70 5.75
C VAL A 147 2.89 -6.26 5.44
N LEU A 148 1.86 -5.76 6.12
CA LEU A 148 1.21 -4.49 5.82
C LEU A 148 1.22 -3.56 7.03
N LEU A 149 1.23 -2.25 6.75
CA LEU A 149 0.98 -1.22 7.74
C LEU A 149 -0.53 -0.99 7.86
N ASP A 150 -1.04 -0.95 9.09
CA ASP A 150 -2.45 -0.72 9.42
C ASP A 150 -3.44 -1.51 8.55
N ALA A 151 -3.16 -2.80 8.44
CA ALA A 151 -3.87 -3.68 7.54
C ALA A 151 -5.35 -3.82 7.90
N PRO A 152 -6.28 -3.64 6.95
CA PRO A 152 -7.70 -3.85 7.18
C PRO A 152 -8.01 -5.33 7.44
N MET A 153 -9.16 -5.62 8.05
CA MET A 153 -9.69 -6.96 8.10
C MET A 153 -10.25 -7.34 6.73
N LEU A 154 -9.79 -8.46 6.19
CA LEU A 154 -10.27 -9.00 4.92
C LEU A 154 -11.06 -10.29 5.17
N GLU A 155 -12.22 -10.41 4.54
CA GLU A 155 -13.02 -11.63 4.58
C GLU A 155 -12.28 -12.81 3.92
N GLY A 156 -12.16 -13.93 4.61
CA GLY A 156 -11.44 -15.13 4.17
C GLY A 156 -9.92 -15.06 4.30
N PHE A 157 -9.42 -14.08 5.09
CA PHE A 157 -8.01 -13.93 5.41
C PHE A 157 -7.82 -13.76 6.91
N GLU A 158 -6.74 -14.31 7.41
CA GLU A 158 -6.29 -14.07 8.78
C GLU A 158 -5.40 -12.82 8.84
N ARG A 159 -5.49 -12.10 9.97
CA ARG A 159 -4.62 -10.97 10.29
C ARG A 159 -3.92 -11.24 11.62
N LYS A 160 -2.60 -11.25 11.60
CA LYS A 160 -1.78 -11.43 12.80
C LYS A 160 -0.90 -10.21 13.02
N PHE A 161 -1.04 -9.59 14.19
CA PHE A 161 -0.18 -8.47 14.60
C PHE A 161 1.27 -8.95 14.76
N LEU A 162 2.23 -8.19 14.23
CA LEU A 162 3.65 -8.48 14.34
C LEU A 162 4.36 -7.50 15.28
N TYR A 163 4.26 -6.20 15.01
CA TYR A 163 4.87 -5.12 15.80
C TYR A 163 4.23 -3.78 15.44
N SER A 164 4.68 -2.70 16.09
CA SER A 164 4.24 -1.34 15.74
C SER A 164 5.43 -0.48 15.34
N VAL A 165 5.20 0.46 14.42
CA VAL A 165 6.16 1.48 14.02
C VAL A 165 5.70 2.86 14.49
N SER A 166 6.66 3.74 14.78
CA SER A 166 6.37 5.12 15.13
C SER A 166 6.42 6.00 13.88
N PRO A 167 5.47 6.92 13.69
CA PRO A 167 5.54 7.91 12.64
C PRO A 167 6.62 8.95 12.95
N ASN A 168 7.23 9.46 11.88
CA ASN A 168 8.08 10.63 11.89
C ASN A 168 7.52 11.67 10.92
N LEU A 169 7.92 12.90 11.10
CA LEU A 169 7.64 13.99 10.18
C LEU A 169 8.95 14.52 9.62
N LEU A 170 9.06 14.51 8.30
CA LEU A 170 10.15 15.18 7.60
C LEU A 170 9.77 16.65 7.42
N VAL A 171 10.65 17.54 7.82
CA VAL A 171 10.55 18.99 7.61
C VAL A 171 11.85 19.51 7.03
N LYS A 172 11.81 20.65 6.35
CA LYS A 172 13.04 21.29 5.88
C LYS A 172 13.93 21.70 7.07
N SER A 173 15.24 21.61 6.89
CA SER A 173 16.22 21.96 7.93
C SER A 173 16.16 23.44 8.35
N ASN A 174 15.66 24.33 7.47
CA ASN A 174 15.42 25.75 7.76
C ASN A 174 14.03 26.03 8.37
N ASN A 175 13.14 25.03 8.44
CA ASN A 175 11.83 25.18 9.07
C ASN A 175 12.01 25.35 10.60
N PRO A 176 11.29 26.28 11.26
CA PRO A 176 11.34 26.44 12.73
C PRO A 176 11.09 25.16 13.52
N LEU A 177 10.31 24.23 12.96
CA LEU A 177 10.04 22.95 13.60
C LEU A 177 11.27 22.02 13.65
N ALA A 178 12.24 22.20 12.73
CA ALA A 178 13.45 21.38 12.69
C ALA A 178 14.34 21.50 13.96
N PHE A 179 14.13 22.54 14.75
CA PHE A 179 14.85 22.79 16.01
C PHE A 179 14.19 22.18 17.23
N ARG A 180 13.12 21.39 17.04
CA ARG A 180 12.42 20.67 18.12
C ARG A 180 12.93 19.26 18.23
N ASP A 181 12.84 18.69 19.42
CA ASP A 181 13.21 17.27 19.67
C ASP A 181 12.13 16.31 19.13
N ALA A 182 10.87 16.74 19.08
CA ALA A 182 9.73 15.98 18.59
C ALA A 182 8.59 16.92 18.18
N LEU A 183 7.68 16.43 17.35
CA LEU A 183 6.48 17.14 16.92
C LEU A 183 5.22 16.46 17.44
N SER A 184 4.18 17.25 17.68
CA SER A 184 2.87 16.81 18.13
C SER A 184 1.77 17.25 17.16
N VAL A 185 0.54 16.77 17.37
CA VAL A 185 -0.64 17.22 16.59
C VAL A 185 -0.83 18.74 16.67
N HIS A 186 -0.46 19.37 17.77
CA HIS A 186 -0.56 20.83 17.93
C HIS A 186 0.36 21.59 16.97
N ASP A 187 1.52 21.02 16.66
CA ASP A 187 2.50 21.61 15.74
C ASP A 187 2.02 21.55 14.29
N LEU A 188 1.15 20.56 13.96
CA LEU A 188 0.60 20.40 12.62
C LEU A 188 -0.49 21.41 12.25
N ARG A 189 -0.99 22.20 13.20
CA ARG A 189 -2.05 23.20 12.92
C ARG A 189 -1.61 24.30 11.96
N THR A 190 -0.33 24.57 11.90
CA THR A 190 0.26 25.66 11.12
C THR A 190 1.11 25.19 9.95
N VAL A 191 1.21 23.91 9.73
CA VAL A 191 1.98 23.31 8.64
C VAL A 191 1.08 22.63 7.62
N LYS A 192 1.50 22.69 6.37
CA LYS A 192 0.91 21.90 5.30
C LYS A 192 1.43 20.46 5.42
N LEU A 193 0.55 19.53 5.79
CA LEU A 193 0.93 18.14 5.95
C LEU A 193 0.75 17.40 4.64
N ALA A 194 1.82 16.82 4.12
CA ALA A 194 1.78 15.91 3.00
C ALA A 194 1.78 14.46 3.47
N LEU A 195 1.09 13.65 2.70
CA LEU A 195 1.07 12.20 2.85
C LEU A 195 1.59 11.56 1.56
N PRO A 196 2.40 10.51 1.65
CA PRO A 196 2.71 9.69 0.50
C PRO A 196 1.42 9.15 -0.14
N PHE A 197 1.39 9.07 -1.46
CA PHE A 197 0.28 8.44 -2.18
C PHE A 197 0.07 7.02 -1.65
N HIS A 198 -1.16 6.60 -1.42
CA HIS A 198 -1.56 5.38 -0.69
C HIS A 198 -1.43 5.41 0.85
N ALA A 199 -1.07 6.54 1.46
CA ALA A 199 -1.13 6.69 2.92
C ALA A 199 -2.56 7.03 3.42
N GLU A 200 -3.56 7.00 2.55
CA GLU A 200 -4.97 7.27 2.90
C GLU A 200 -5.50 6.33 3.97
N GLU A 201 -5.00 5.10 4.01
CA GLU A 201 -5.35 4.09 5.01
C GLU A 201 -4.92 4.51 6.42
N VAL A 202 -3.86 5.32 6.53
CA VAL A 202 -3.36 5.91 7.78
C VAL A 202 -4.08 7.22 8.12
N CYS A 203 -4.70 7.88 7.13
CA CYS A 203 -5.43 9.12 7.29
C CYS A 203 -6.58 9.09 8.30
N PRO A 204 -7.43 8.05 8.38
CA PRO A 204 -8.50 7.99 9.36
C PRO A 204 -7.98 8.17 10.77
N TYR A 205 -6.94 7.44 11.14
CA TYR A 205 -6.30 7.54 12.45
C TYR A 205 -5.75 8.96 12.74
N LEU A 206 -5.06 9.56 11.77
CA LEU A 206 -4.55 10.92 11.91
C LEU A 206 -5.68 11.95 11.98
N LYS A 207 -6.78 11.76 11.26
CA LYS A 207 -7.96 12.63 11.32
C LYS A 207 -8.65 12.50 12.66
N ASP A 208 -8.82 11.29 13.18
CA ASP A 208 -9.41 11.03 14.49
C ASP A 208 -8.55 11.68 15.59
N LEU A 209 -7.23 11.46 15.54
CA LEU A 209 -6.28 12.07 16.44
C LEU A 209 -6.34 13.61 16.38
N ALA A 210 -6.43 14.20 15.19
CA ALA A 210 -6.56 15.64 15.02
C ALA A 210 -7.88 16.17 15.54
N SER A 211 -8.98 15.44 15.36
CA SER A 211 -10.29 15.77 15.88
C SER A 211 -10.29 15.79 17.42
N ASP A 212 -9.69 14.80 18.04
CA ASP A 212 -9.57 14.70 19.51
C ASP A 212 -8.78 15.87 20.10
N TYR A 213 -7.80 16.40 19.37
CA TYR A 213 -7.03 17.58 19.76
C TYR A 213 -7.59 18.91 19.22
N GLY A 214 -8.76 18.89 18.57
CA GLY A 214 -9.41 20.09 18.01
C GLY A 214 -8.63 20.73 16.85
N ALA A 215 -7.85 19.94 16.13
CA ALA A 215 -7.09 20.37 14.96
C ALA A 215 -7.79 19.93 13.67
N ASN A 216 -7.90 20.86 12.71
CA ASN A 216 -8.38 20.55 11.35
C ASN A 216 -7.14 20.35 10.47
N LEU A 217 -6.77 19.10 10.22
CA LEU A 217 -5.60 18.78 9.39
C LEU A 217 -5.99 18.77 7.92
N HIS A 218 -5.22 19.49 7.11
CA HIS A 218 -5.31 19.46 5.66
C HIS A 218 -4.16 18.61 5.11
N PHE A 219 -4.52 17.55 4.39
CA PHE A 219 -3.56 16.65 3.79
C PHE A 219 -3.43 16.90 2.29
N GLU A 220 -2.20 16.94 1.80
CA GLU A 220 -1.89 16.87 0.38
C GLU A 220 -1.30 15.49 0.08
N MET A 221 -1.90 14.77 -0.89
CA MET A 221 -1.40 13.49 -1.33
C MET A 221 -0.31 13.69 -2.38
N LEU A 222 0.87 13.17 -2.13
CA LEU A 222 2.04 13.33 -3.01
C LEU A 222 2.31 12.07 -3.83
N ASP A 223 2.78 12.28 -5.05
CA ASP A 223 3.46 11.23 -5.80
C ASP A 223 4.72 10.77 -5.04
N ASN A 224 4.82 9.46 -4.80
CA ASN A 224 5.89 8.82 -4.03
C ASN A 224 7.22 8.74 -4.80
N SER A 225 7.40 9.52 -5.86
CA SER A 225 8.68 9.66 -6.53
C SER A 225 9.58 10.65 -5.78
N ARG A 226 10.88 10.43 -5.85
CA ARG A 226 11.86 11.38 -5.32
C ARG A 226 11.65 12.80 -5.87
N GLU A 227 11.28 12.90 -7.14
CA GLU A 227 11.00 14.18 -7.80
C GLU A 227 9.75 14.84 -7.25
N GLY A 228 8.65 14.08 -7.08
CA GLY A 228 7.38 14.59 -6.52
C GLY A 228 7.55 15.13 -5.12
N ILE A 229 8.21 14.37 -4.24
CA ILE A 229 8.48 14.78 -2.86
C ILE A 229 9.48 15.94 -2.81
N GLY A 230 10.53 15.91 -3.64
CA GLY A 230 11.51 17.00 -3.72
C GLY A 230 10.87 18.31 -4.14
N ASN A 231 10.05 18.30 -5.18
CA ASN A 231 9.32 19.48 -5.67
C ASN A 231 8.34 20.01 -4.63
N PHE A 232 7.65 19.14 -3.91
CA PHE A 232 6.76 19.55 -2.81
C PHE A 232 7.50 20.39 -1.76
N PHE A 233 8.69 19.97 -1.34
CA PHE A 233 9.48 20.72 -0.38
C PHE A 233 10.11 22.00 -0.97
N LEU A 234 10.35 22.04 -2.29
CA LEU A 234 10.81 23.28 -2.94
C LEU A 234 9.73 24.35 -2.95
N ASP A 235 8.49 23.94 -3.17
CA ASP A 235 7.33 24.86 -3.28
C ASP A 235 6.71 25.20 -1.90
N ASN A 236 7.01 24.45 -0.84
CA ASN A 236 6.38 24.59 0.47
C ASN A 236 7.44 24.53 1.60
N GLU A 237 7.97 25.66 1.99
CA GLU A 237 8.98 25.74 3.07
C GLU A 237 8.45 25.36 4.45
N ASP A 238 7.17 25.65 4.71
CA ASP A 238 6.50 25.38 5.99
C ASP A 238 5.75 24.04 6.03
N ALA A 239 6.10 23.12 5.11
CA ALA A 239 5.43 21.84 5.03
C ALA A 239 6.13 20.75 5.85
N ALA A 240 5.35 19.73 6.18
CA ALA A 240 5.82 18.47 6.75
C ALA A 240 5.33 17.28 5.91
N LEU A 241 6.15 16.26 5.78
CA LEU A 241 5.80 15.00 5.14
C LEU A 241 5.75 13.89 6.21
N LEU A 242 4.64 13.16 6.25
CA LEU A 242 4.55 11.98 7.10
C LEU A 242 5.49 10.87 6.55
N ALA A 243 6.32 10.36 7.42
CA ALA A 243 7.24 9.27 7.17
C ALA A 243 7.19 8.25 8.32
N ILE A 244 7.99 7.21 8.21
CA ILE A 244 8.22 6.25 9.29
C ILE A 244 9.67 6.37 9.74
N SER A 245 9.93 6.17 11.01
CA SER A 245 11.28 6.19 11.56
C SER A 245 12.21 5.25 10.79
N GLY A 246 13.33 5.78 10.28
CA GLY A 246 14.27 5.06 9.42
C GLY A 246 13.84 4.98 7.95
N SER A 247 12.93 5.84 7.51
CA SER A 247 12.54 5.99 6.11
C SER A 247 13.73 6.38 5.23
N ALA A 248 13.78 5.84 4.03
CA ALA A 248 14.81 6.19 3.05
C ALA A 248 14.73 7.66 2.59
N TRP A 249 13.58 8.31 2.75
CA TRP A 249 13.39 9.73 2.41
C TRP A 249 14.30 10.68 3.17
N GLU A 250 14.68 10.31 4.41
CA GLU A 250 15.67 11.08 5.21
C GLU A 250 17.01 11.24 4.50
N VAL A 251 17.37 10.27 3.66
CA VAL A 251 18.63 10.26 2.90
C VAL A 251 18.45 10.73 1.46
N LEU A 252 17.27 10.43 0.87
CA LEU A 252 17.01 10.71 -0.54
C LEU A 252 16.66 12.16 -0.83
N ILE A 253 16.04 12.86 0.13
CA ILE A 253 15.64 14.27 0.00
C ILE A 253 16.68 15.13 0.70
N PRO A 254 17.31 16.07 -0.01
CA PRO A 254 18.30 16.97 0.60
C PRO A 254 17.62 17.99 1.53
N ASP A 255 18.37 18.44 2.52
CA ASP A 255 17.98 19.52 3.45
C ASP A 255 16.68 19.27 4.23
N VAL A 256 16.38 18.02 4.56
CA VAL A 256 15.28 17.64 5.46
C VAL A 256 15.79 17.06 6.77
N VAL A 257 15.01 17.22 7.82
CA VAL A 257 15.22 16.65 9.15
C VAL A 257 14.02 15.78 9.49
N SER A 258 14.30 14.58 10.00
CA SER A 258 13.27 13.65 10.49
C SER A 258 13.07 13.85 11.99
N LEU A 259 11.84 14.12 12.38
CA LEU A 259 11.47 14.37 13.77
C LEU A 259 10.42 13.35 14.22
N PRO A 260 10.58 12.75 15.41
CA PRO A 260 9.55 11.89 15.98
C PRO A 260 8.20 12.62 16.09
N PHE A 261 7.13 11.96 15.65
CA PHE A 261 5.78 12.43 15.86
C PHE A 261 5.21 11.77 17.11
N VAL A 262 4.94 12.57 18.14
CA VAL A 262 4.54 12.08 19.45
C VAL A 262 3.13 12.54 19.81
N SER A 263 2.36 11.68 20.47
CA SER A 263 1.12 12.01 21.14
C SER A 263 1.18 11.56 22.59
N GLN A 264 0.25 12.06 23.42
CA GLN A 264 0.14 11.65 24.82
C GLN A 264 -0.11 10.15 24.97
N GLU A 265 -0.75 9.53 23.98
CA GLU A 265 -1.06 8.09 23.96
C GLU A 265 -0.04 7.25 23.20
N GLY A 266 0.99 7.88 22.61
CA GLY A 266 2.00 7.20 21.81
C GLY A 266 1.44 6.74 20.46
N VAL A 267 1.52 7.60 19.44
CA VAL A 267 1.11 7.23 18.06
C VAL A 267 1.97 6.09 17.57
N ARG A 268 1.35 4.97 17.25
CA ARG A 268 2.02 3.82 16.65
C ARG A 268 1.13 3.16 15.60
N PHE A 269 1.69 2.90 14.45
CA PHE A 269 1.00 2.18 13.39
C PHE A 269 1.25 0.69 13.52
N PRO A 270 0.20 -0.14 13.61
CA PRO A 270 0.35 -1.57 13.69
C PRO A 270 0.86 -2.14 12.37
N VAL A 271 1.87 -2.98 12.42
CA VAL A 271 2.31 -3.80 11.30
C VAL A 271 1.78 -5.20 11.52
N SER A 272 1.05 -5.71 10.55
CA SER A 272 0.40 -7.01 10.62
C SER A 272 0.70 -7.85 9.39
N ALA A 273 0.74 -9.16 9.59
CA ALA A 273 0.69 -10.12 8.50
C ALA A 273 -0.76 -10.38 8.11
N ILE A 274 -1.02 -10.49 6.79
CA ILE A 274 -2.28 -10.99 6.24
C ILE A 274 -1.98 -12.17 5.32
N TYR A 275 -2.74 -13.23 5.48
CA TYR A 275 -2.61 -14.47 4.70
C TYR A 275 -3.93 -15.23 4.63
N SER A 276 -4.10 -16.08 3.62
CA SER A 276 -5.32 -16.87 3.48
C SER A 276 -5.33 -18.05 4.43
N ASP A 277 -6.52 -18.45 4.90
CA ASP A 277 -6.74 -19.59 5.82
C ASP A 277 -6.09 -20.89 5.29
N SER A 278 -6.03 -21.05 3.97
CA SER A 278 -5.41 -22.24 3.34
C SER A 278 -3.89 -22.36 3.51
N ARG A 279 -3.24 -21.28 4.00
CA ARG A 279 -1.79 -21.21 4.25
C ARG A 279 -1.46 -21.01 5.74
N SER A 280 -2.45 -21.06 6.61
CA SER A 280 -2.36 -20.66 8.03
C SER A 280 -1.17 -21.32 8.77
N GLU A 281 -0.92 -22.61 8.62
CA GLU A 281 0.14 -23.31 9.38
C GLU A 281 1.55 -22.76 9.10
N ASN A 282 1.93 -22.56 7.83
CA ASN A 282 3.25 -22.02 7.48
C ASN A 282 3.32 -20.52 7.71
N ALA A 283 2.22 -19.82 7.49
CA ALA A 283 2.11 -18.39 7.77
C ALA A 283 2.24 -18.10 9.27
N ASP A 284 1.63 -18.91 10.13
CA ASP A 284 1.78 -18.81 11.58
C ASP A 284 3.21 -19.05 12.05
N LYS A 285 3.85 -20.08 11.52
CA LYS A 285 5.28 -20.34 11.80
C LYS A 285 6.16 -19.16 11.37
N LEU A 286 5.86 -18.55 10.22
CA LEU A 286 6.58 -17.38 9.73
C LEU A 286 6.35 -16.17 10.62
N CYS A 287 5.11 -15.91 11.06
CA CYS A 287 4.79 -14.83 11.99
C CYS A 287 5.53 -15.02 13.34
N ASP A 288 5.51 -16.21 13.88
CA ASP A 288 6.18 -16.53 15.15
C ASP A 288 7.70 -16.39 15.03
N PHE A 289 8.26 -16.78 13.89
CA PHE A 289 9.68 -16.58 13.60
C PHE A 289 10.04 -15.08 13.53
N ILE A 290 9.23 -14.26 12.83
CA ILE A 290 9.46 -12.82 12.75
C ILE A 290 9.36 -12.18 14.14
N THR A 291 8.26 -12.43 14.87
CA THR A 291 8.02 -11.80 16.18
C THR A 291 9.05 -12.18 17.23
N SER A 292 9.50 -13.45 17.25
CA SER A 292 10.53 -13.91 18.18
C SER A 292 11.88 -13.24 17.92
N ASN A 293 12.25 -13.04 16.65
CA ASN A 293 13.52 -12.40 16.28
C ASN A 293 13.49 -10.87 16.45
N LEU A 294 12.32 -10.24 16.37
CA LEU A 294 12.16 -8.81 16.65
C LEU A 294 12.32 -8.52 18.15
N LYS A 295 11.77 -9.37 19.03
CA LYS A 295 11.89 -9.23 20.48
C LYS A 295 13.34 -9.34 20.95
N ASN A 296 14.12 -10.27 20.40
CA ASN A 296 15.51 -10.51 20.77
C ASN A 296 16.49 -9.38 20.37
N LYS A 297 16.05 -8.39 19.61
CA LYS A 297 16.87 -7.22 19.20
C LYS A 297 16.43 -5.91 19.85
N SER A 298 15.35 -5.93 20.64
CA SER A 298 14.85 -4.77 21.39
C SER A 298 15.41 -4.70 22.82
N ASP A 299 16.13 -5.75 23.23
CA ASP A 299 16.94 -5.84 24.45
C ASP A 299 18.44 -5.60 24.09
#